data_6a6500cc63e2227dde3706e73cfce764
#
_entry.id   6a6500cc63e2227dde3706e73cfce764
#
_cell.length_a   1.000
_cell.length_b   1.000
_cell.length_c   1.000
_cell.angle_alpha   90.00
_cell.angle_beta   90.00
_cell.angle_gamma   90.00
#
_symmetry.space_group_name_H-M   'P 1'
#
loop_
_entity.id
_entity.type
_entity.pdbx_description
1 polymer ?
#
loop_
_entity_poly.entity_id
_entity_poly.type
_entity_poly.pdbx_seq_one_letter_code
_entity_poly.pdbx_strand_id
1 'polypeptide(L)'
;QVRSTIKTSQYAASDPNNQTNSSGGNAALHYPDWIINFEKRNQADLIVQDPKARPSPENKIIGHYAKVHIQKSTNESTGLRIRYPIKYARSGGKSIWIEREIIEMLLMWSYIEKAGSWFKIDPEIVAFLSEKGFDIKEKYQGMNSLYSLLEEDEGLTDALKGFVRDNILS
;
A
#
# COMPACT_ATOMS: atom_id res chain seq x y z
N GLN A 1 10.51 21.93 3.49
CA GLN A 1 11.83 21.81 4.17
C GLN A 1 11.61 21.43 5.62
N VAL A 2 12.32 20.43 6.08
CA VAL A 2 12.28 19.98 7.48
C VAL A 2 13.66 20.24 8.09
N ARG A 3 13.71 20.90 9.25
CA ARG A 3 14.95 21.13 9.98
C ARG A 3 15.02 20.15 11.16
N SER A 4 16.18 19.54 11.36
CA SER A 4 16.47 18.82 12.59
C SER A 4 16.68 19.82 13.73
N THR A 5 16.01 19.59 14.85
CA THR A 5 16.22 20.37 16.06
C THR A 5 17.56 19.99 16.68
N ILE A 6 18.42 20.97 16.98
CA ILE A 6 19.66 20.72 17.71
C ILE A 6 19.29 20.30 19.13
N LYS A 7 19.67 19.11 19.53
CA LYS A 7 19.43 18.60 20.87
C LYS A 7 20.36 19.30 21.85
N THR A 8 19.79 20.10 22.74
CA THR A 8 20.53 20.84 23.76
C THR A 8 20.73 20.05 25.06
N SER A 9 20.12 18.85 25.19
CA SER A 9 20.24 18.01 26.38
C SER A 9 20.23 16.53 26.03
N GLN A 10 20.99 15.72 26.75
CA GLN A 10 21.01 14.25 26.61
C GLN A 10 19.65 13.61 26.89
N TYR A 11 18.80 14.24 27.69
CA TYR A 11 17.46 13.76 28.04
C TYR A 11 16.39 14.08 26.99
N ALA A 12 16.65 14.97 26.05
CA ALA A 12 15.76 15.27 24.93
C ALA A 12 15.80 14.21 23.82
N ALA A 13 16.59 13.15 24.01
CA ALA A 13 16.81 12.11 23.00
C ALA A 13 15.65 11.11 22.88
N SER A 14 14.74 11.05 23.84
CA SER A 14 13.72 10.00 23.97
C SER A 14 12.29 10.41 23.59
N ASP A 15 12.06 11.66 23.19
CA ASP A 15 10.73 12.06 22.74
C ASP A 15 10.58 11.80 21.23
N PRO A 16 9.78 10.77 20.83
CA PRO A 16 9.57 10.46 19.43
C PRO A 16 8.86 11.57 18.65
N ASN A 17 8.19 12.51 19.34
CA ASN A 17 7.50 13.65 18.73
C ASN A 17 8.42 14.84 18.42
N ASN A 18 9.66 14.83 18.89
CA ASN A 18 10.57 15.98 18.82
C ASN A 18 11.62 15.86 17.68
N GLN A 19 11.36 15.06 16.65
CA GLN A 19 12.40 14.72 15.68
C GLN A 19 12.56 15.70 14.52
N THR A 20 11.51 16.41 14.12
CA THR A 20 11.57 17.36 13.00
C THR A 20 10.53 18.47 13.14
N ASN A 21 10.97 19.71 13.14
CA ASN A 21 10.08 20.87 13.02
C ASN A 21 10.09 21.40 11.60
N SER A 22 8.91 21.76 11.09
CA SER A 22 8.77 22.48 9.82
C SER A 22 9.49 23.82 9.89
N SER A 23 10.15 24.23 8.81
CA SER A 23 10.85 25.52 8.71
C SER A 23 9.86 26.70 8.57
N GLY A 24 8.79 26.72 9.28
CA GLY A 24 7.81 27.81 9.38
C GLY A 24 7.34 28.00 10.81
N GLY A 25 7.93 27.24 11.75
CA GLY A 25 7.50 27.28 13.15
C GLY A 25 6.04 26.86 13.31
N ASN A 26 5.38 27.38 14.37
CA ASN A 26 4.00 27.07 14.67
C ASN A 26 3.01 27.53 13.59
N ALA A 27 3.32 28.58 12.83
CA ALA A 27 2.47 29.06 11.75
C ALA A 27 2.23 27.98 10.68
N ALA A 28 3.25 27.20 10.32
CA ALA A 28 3.12 26.10 9.36
C ALA A 28 2.17 24.97 9.84
N LEU A 29 1.85 24.91 11.12
CA LEU A 29 0.93 23.92 11.69
C LEU A 29 -0.51 24.46 11.73
N HIS A 30 -0.70 25.78 11.75
CA HIS A 30 -2.03 26.38 11.92
C HIS A 30 -2.74 26.67 10.59
N TYR A 31 -2.00 27.17 9.59
CA TYR A 31 -2.59 27.59 8.31
C TYR A 31 -3.07 26.43 7.39
N PRO A 32 -2.36 25.29 7.23
CA PRO A 32 -2.81 24.25 6.31
C PRO A 32 -4.07 23.56 6.82
N ASP A 33 -4.98 23.22 5.92
CA ASP A 33 -6.14 22.38 6.21
C ASP A 33 -5.72 20.91 6.39
N TRP A 34 -4.66 20.50 5.69
CA TRP A 34 -4.10 19.16 5.75
C TRP A 34 -2.61 19.19 6.03
N ILE A 35 -2.17 18.34 6.96
CA ILE A 35 -0.75 18.04 7.19
C ILE A 35 -0.58 16.54 7.02
N ILE A 36 0.07 16.17 5.92
CA ILE A 36 0.35 14.79 5.55
C ILE A 36 1.85 14.57 5.71
N ASN A 37 2.22 13.63 6.58
CA ASN A 37 3.59 13.28 6.87
C ASN A 37 3.93 11.90 6.27
N PHE A 38 4.95 11.86 5.41
CA PHE A 38 5.51 10.62 4.91
C PHE A 38 6.54 10.10 5.90
N GLU A 39 6.24 8.94 6.50
CA GLU A 39 7.12 8.35 7.50
C GLU A 39 8.38 7.75 6.85
N LYS A 40 9.47 7.72 7.63
CA LYS A 40 10.71 7.10 7.20
C LYS A 40 10.52 5.60 7.00
N ARG A 41 10.94 5.11 5.84
CA ARG A 41 10.96 3.68 5.51
C ARG A 41 11.98 2.94 6.39
N ASN A 42 11.61 1.76 6.86
CA ASN A 42 12.47 0.82 7.55
C ASN A 42 12.58 -0.52 6.78
N GLN A 43 13.37 -1.46 7.29
CA GLN A 43 13.59 -2.76 6.60
C GLN A 43 12.31 -3.61 6.52
N ALA A 44 11.41 -3.50 7.50
CA ALA A 44 10.14 -4.24 7.49
C ALA A 44 9.16 -3.75 6.42
N ASP A 45 9.40 -2.57 5.85
CA ASP A 45 8.58 -2.00 4.78
C ASP A 45 9.01 -2.46 3.39
N LEU A 46 10.14 -3.17 3.27
CA LEU A 46 10.65 -3.63 1.98
C LEU A 46 9.81 -4.81 1.46
N ILE A 47 9.52 -4.77 0.17
CA ILE A 47 8.86 -5.86 -0.55
C ILE A 47 9.93 -6.55 -1.39
N VAL A 48 10.12 -7.83 -1.11
CA VAL A 48 11.09 -8.68 -1.81
C VAL A 48 10.38 -9.66 -2.73
N GLN A 49 11.10 -10.20 -3.69
CA GLN A 49 10.57 -11.13 -4.69
C GLN A 49 10.06 -12.43 -4.04
N ASP A 50 10.80 -13.01 -3.10
CA ASP A 50 10.36 -14.12 -2.26
C ASP A 50 10.14 -13.62 -0.82
N PRO A 51 8.88 -13.50 -0.36
CA PRO A 51 8.57 -13.03 1.00
C PRO A 51 9.09 -13.94 2.12
N LYS A 52 9.47 -15.19 1.81
CA LYS A 52 9.98 -16.16 2.79
C LYS A 52 11.47 -15.99 3.07
N ALA A 53 12.18 -15.31 2.18
CA ALA A 53 13.62 -15.09 2.29
C ALA A 53 13.93 -13.62 2.62
N ARG A 54 15.06 -13.38 3.29
CA ARG A 54 15.56 -12.02 3.53
C ARG A 54 16.05 -11.37 2.23
N PRO A 55 16.09 -10.03 2.17
CA PRO A 55 16.72 -9.33 1.04
C PRO A 55 18.17 -9.80 0.85
N SER A 56 18.52 -10.17 -0.37
CA SER A 56 19.85 -10.61 -0.78
C SER A 56 20.04 -10.29 -2.26
N PRO A 57 21.26 -10.44 -2.83
CA PRO A 57 21.47 -10.31 -4.27
C PRO A 57 20.58 -11.24 -5.11
N GLU A 58 20.22 -12.42 -4.56
CA GLU A 58 19.36 -13.42 -5.19
C GLU A 58 17.87 -13.11 -4.96
N ASN A 59 17.51 -12.54 -3.79
CA ASN A 59 16.16 -12.13 -3.45
C ASN A 59 16.02 -10.61 -3.50
N LYS A 60 15.78 -10.09 -4.69
CA LYS A 60 15.77 -8.66 -4.97
C LYS A 60 14.62 -7.92 -4.29
N ILE A 61 14.89 -6.71 -3.87
CA ILE A 61 13.86 -5.78 -3.41
C ILE A 61 13.14 -5.26 -4.65
N ILE A 62 11.83 -5.54 -4.74
CA ILE A 62 10.97 -5.15 -5.88
C ILE A 62 10.06 -3.96 -5.56
N GLY A 63 9.99 -3.56 -4.31
CA GLY A 63 9.15 -2.45 -3.89
C GLY A 63 9.28 -2.14 -2.40
N HIS A 64 8.39 -1.32 -1.91
CA HIS A 64 8.26 -1.04 -0.48
C HIS A 64 6.85 -0.55 -0.15
N TYR A 65 6.47 -0.61 1.12
CA TYR A 65 5.29 0.10 1.62
C TYR A 65 5.66 1.55 1.95
N ALA A 66 4.98 2.49 1.32
CA ALA A 66 4.96 3.88 1.75
C ALA A 66 3.99 4.03 2.92
N LYS A 67 4.41 4.77 3.95
CA LYS A 67 3.59 5.05 5.12
C LYS A 67 3.28 6.52 5.19
N VAL A 68 2.01 6.82 5.38
CA VAL A 68 1.48 8.18 5.44
C VAL A 68 0.75 8.35 6.76
N HIS A 69 1.08 9.41 7.48
CA HIS A 69 0.41 9.83 8.69
C HIS A 69 -0.33 11.14 8.42
N ILE A 70 -1.65 11.13 8.54
CA ILE A 70 -2.49 12.33 8.48
C ILE A 70 -2.41 13.00 9.85
N GLN A 71 -1.49 13.95 9.97
CA GLN A 71 -1.21 14.64 11.22
C GLN A 71 -2.29 15.69 11.52
N LYS A 72 -2.82 16.34 10.51
CA LYS A 72 -3.91 17.32 10.60
C LYS A 72 -4.85 17.13 9.42
N SER A 73 -6.14 17.22 9.68
CA SER A 73 -7.21 17.30 8.68
C SER A 73 -8.38 18.07 9.25
N THR A 74 -9.05 18.85 8.43
CA THR A 74 -10.30 19.54 8.78
C THR A 74 -11.53 18.69 8.51
N ASN A 75 -11.44 17.72 7.61
CA ASN A 75 -12.58 16.91 7.13
C ASN A 75 -12.51 15.44 7.53
N GLU A 76 -11.34 14.97 7.96
CA GLU A 76 -11.06 13.56 8.26
C GLU A 76 -10.55 13.40 9.69
N SER A 77 -10.59 12.17 10.18
CA SER A 77 -10.00 11.85 11.49
C SER A 77 -8.50 12.10 11.47
N THR A 78 -8.02 12.90 12.40
CA THR A 78 -6.59 13.12 12.61
C THR A 78 -5.95 11.87 13.23
N GLY A 79 -4.65 11.67 12.98
CA GLY A 79 -3.89 10.54 13.51
C GLY A 79 -3.99 9.27 12.67
N LEU A 80 -4.75 9.27 11.57
CA LEU A 80 -4.86 8.13 10.68
C LEU A 80 -3.51 7.83 10.04
N ARG A 81 -3.11 6.55 10.09
CA ARG A 81 -1.94 6.04 9.40
C ARG A 81 -2.36 5.09 8.30
N ILE A 82 -1.92 5.40 7.10
CA ILE A 82 -2.21 4.63 5.89
C ILE A 82 -0.88 4.08 5.39
N ARG A 83 -0.89 2.87 4.86
CA ARG A 83 0.26 2.33 4.14
C ARG A 83 -0.22 1.75 2.81
N TYR A 84 0.57 1.96 1.76
CA TYR A 84 0.28 1.43 0.43
C TYR A 84 1.56 0.95 -0.26
N PRO A 85 1.48 -0.09 -1.11
CA PRO A 85 2.64 -0.66 -1.77
C PRO A 85 3.09 0.19 -2.96
N ILE A 86 4.41 0.37 -3.06
CA ILE A 86 5.09 0.97 -4.20
C ILE A 86 5.89 -0.12 -4.91
N LYS A 87 5.69 -0.31 -6.20
CA LYS A 87 6.49 -1.21 -7.03
C LYS A 87 7.57 -0.42 -7.75
N TYR A 88 8.81 -0.93 -7.73
CA TYR A 88 9.93 -0.31 -8.43
C TYR A 88 9.91 -0.60 -9.92
N ALA A 89 10.70 0.14 -10.67
CA ALA A 89 10.84 0.02 -12.13
C ALA A 89 9.55 0.24 -12.94
N ARG A 90 8.57 0.95 -12.37
CA ARG A 90 7.39 1.44 -13.10
C ARG A 90 7.52 2.94 -13.38
N SER A 91 7.13 3.37 -14.57
CA SER A 91 7.13 4.76 -15.01
C SER A 91 5.70 5.29 -15.23
N GLY A 92 5.57 6.57 -15.57
CA GLY A 92 4.28 7.14 -15.96
C GLY A 92 3.24 7.25 -14.84
N GLY A 93 3.68 7.41 -13.58
CA GLY A 93 2.78 7.52 -12.43
C GLY A 93 2.21 6.19 -11.94
N LYS A 94 2.60 5.05 -12.54
CA LYS A 94 2.12 3.70 -12.19
C LYS A 94 2.93 3.03 -11.06
N SER A 95 3.65 3.80 -10.24
CA SER A 95 4.48 3.25 -9.15
C SER A 95 3.66 2.70 -7.98
N ILE A 96 2.45 3.19 -7.74
CA ILE A 96 1.53 2.58 -6.76
C ILE A 96 1.15 1.20 -7.28
N TRP A 97 1.34 0.17 -6.44
CA TRP A 97 1.08 -1.21 -6.83
C TRP A 97 -0.38 -1.57 -6.57
N ILE A 98 -1.26 -1.02 -7.41
CA ILE A 98 -2.72 -1.15 -7.28
C ILE A 98 -3.17 -2.61 -7.35
N GLU A 99 -2.55 -3.42 -8.20
CA GLU A 99 -2.87 -4.84 -8.35
C GLU A 99 -2.67 -5.60 -7.04
N ARG A 100 -1.62 -5.24 -6.30
CA ARG A 100 -1.38 -5.80 -4.97
C ARG A 100 -2.43 -5.35 -3.94
N GLU A 101 -2.79 -4.08 -3.95
CA GLU A 101 -3.84 -3.57 -3.05
C GLU A 101 -5.18 -4.25 -3.30
N ILE A 102 -5.58 -4.40 -4.56
CA ILE A 102 -6.81 -5.11 -4.93
C ILE A 102 -6.81 -6.53 -4.38
N ILE A 103 -5.74 -7.29 -4.60
CA ILE A 103 -5.64 -8.67 -4.12
C ILE A 103 -5.64 -8.73 -2.58
N GLU A 104 -4.92 -7.83 -1.91
CA GLU A 104 -4.90 -7.76 -0.44
C GLU A 104 -6.29 -7.42 0.13
N MET A 105 -7.06 -6.53 -0.53
CA MET A 105 -8.44 -6.23 -0.14
C MET A 105 -9.38 -7.41 -0.37
N LEU A 106 -9.31 -8.06 -1.52
CA LEU A 106 -10.11 -9.25 -1.82
C LEU A 106 -9.84 -10.40 -0.84
N LEU A 107 -8.59 -10.55 -0.39
CA LEU A 107 -8.23 -11.51 0.66
C LEU A 107 -8.82 -11.10 2.02
N MET A 108 -8.74 -9.82 2.37
CA MET A 108 -9.25 -9.31 3.65
C MET A 108 -10.76 -9.47 3.77
N TRP A 109 -11.49 -9.30 2.69
CA TRP A 109 -12.95 -9.43 2.61
C TRP A 109 -13.42 -10.84 2.22
N SER A 110 -12.48 -11.82 2.18
CA SER A 110 -12.79 -13.24 1.89
C SER A 110 -13.32 -13.52 0.47
N TYR A 111 -13.17 -12.58 -0.46
CA TYR A 111 -13.42 -12.82 -1.89
C TYR A 111 -12.31 -13.65 -2.55
N ILE A 112 -11.18 -13.78 -1.89
CA ILE A 112 -10.13 -14.74 -2.23
C ILE A 112 -9.80 -15.52 -0.97
N GLU A 113 -9.92 -16.84 -1.02
CA GLU A 113 -9.59 -17.74 0.08
C GLU A 113 -8.23 -18.39 -0.15
N LYS A 114 -7.40 -18.42 0.90
CA LYS A 114 -6.10 -19.10 0.88
C LYS A 114 -6.20 -20.50 1.46
N ALA A 115 -5.89 -21.50 0.66
CA ALA A 115 -5.79 -22.92 1.05
C ALA A 115 -4.37 -23.44 0.78
N GLY A 116 -3.50 -23.38 1.79
CA GLY A 116 -2.08 -23.74 1.63
C GLY A 116 -1.35 -22.81 0.65
N SER A 117 -0.87 -23.34 -0.47
CA SER A 117 -0.25 -22.56 -1.56
C SER A 117 -1.23 -22.11 -2.63
N TRP A 118 -2.47 -22.50 -2.52
CA TRP A 118 -3.52 -22.17 -3.49
C TRP A 118 -4.39 -21.00 -3.00
N PHE A 119 -4.83 -20.21 -3.96
CA PHE A 119 -5.78 -19.11 -3.78
C PHE A 119 -7.00 -19.39 -4.63
N LYS A 120 -8.16 -19.49 -3.98
CA LYS A 120 -9.46 -19.72 -4.63
C LYS A 120 -10.18 -18.38 -4.71
N ILE A 121 -10.61 -18.02 -5.90
CA ILE A 121 -11.41 -16.82 -6.15
C ILE A 121 -12.88 -17.17 -5.94
N ASP A 122 -13.60 -16.26 -5.28
CA ASP A 122 -15.04 -16.42 -5.07
C ASP A 122 -15.80 -16.52 -6.42
N PRO A 123 -16.77 -17.43 -6.54
CA PRO A 123 -17.58 -17.55 -7.75
C PRO A 123 -18.27 -16.25 -8.19
N GLU A 124 -18.61 -15.36 -7.24
CA GLU A 124 -19.19 -14.06 -7.54
C GLU A 124 -18.25 -13.19 -8.38
N ILE A 125 -16.96 -13.15 -8.03
CA ILE A 125 -15.96 -12.42 -8.82
C ILE A 125 -15.76 -13.06 -10.18
N VAL A 126 -15.72 -14.40 -10.24
CA VAL A 126 -15.55 -15.12 -11.52
C VAL A 126 -16.72 -14.80 -12.45
N ALA A 127 -17.96 -14.84 -11.95
CA ALA A 127 -19.15 -14.48 -12.71
C ALA A 127 -19.13 -13.02 -13.17
N PHE A 128 -18.84 -12.09 -12.26
CA PHE A 128 -18.72 -10.66 -12.56
C PHE A 128 -17.70 -10.37 -13.67
N LEU A 129 -16.54 -11.01 -13.62
CA LEU A 129 -15.50 -10.83 -14.63
C LEU A 129 -15.87 -11.49 -15.95
N SER A 130 -16.52 -12.66 -15.92
CA SER A 130 -17.01 -13.34 -17.12
C SER A 130 -18.05 -12.48 -17.87
N GLU A 131 -18.98 -11.82 -17.15
CA GLU A 131 -19.93 -10.88 -17.74
C GLU A 131 -19.25 -9.69 -18.45
N LYS A 132 -18.06 -9.30 -17.96
CA LYS A 132 -17.24 -8.24 -18.56
C LYS A 132 -16.32 -8.76 -19.70
N GLY A 133 -16.35 -10.06 -19.99
CA GLY A 133 -15.57 -10.67 -21.06
C GLY A 133 -14.16 -11.12 -20.63
N PHE A 134 -13.88 -11.18 -19.32
CA PHE A 134 -12.62 -11.71 -18.80
C PHE A 134 -12.79 -13.17 -18.39
N ASP A 135 -11.98 -14.05 -18.97
CA ASP A 135 -11.94 -15.47 -18.61
C ASP A 135 -10.78 -15.72 -17.62
N ILE A 136 -11.10 -15.98 -16.37
CA ILE A 136 -10.13 -16.25 -15.30
C ILE A 136 -10.37 -17.63 -14.69
N LYS A 137 -9.29 -18.22 -14.15
CA LYS A 137 -9.39 -19.48 -13.43
C LYS A 137 -9.95 -19.25 -12.01
N GLU A 138 -10.67 -20.23 -11.51
CA GLU A 138 -11.13 -20.19 -10.11
C GLU A 138 -9.99 -20.33 -9.08
N LYS A 139 -8.85 -20.90 -9.46
CA LYS A 139 -7.73 -21.21 -8.55
C LYS A 139 -6.39 -20.85 -9.15
N TYR A 140 -5.55 -20.23 -8.32
CA TYR A 140 -4.17 -19.85 -8.68
C TYR A 140 -3.19 -20.38 -7.63
N GLN A 141 -2.03 -20.85 -8.06
CA GLN A 141 -0.98 -21.29 -7.16
C GLN A 141 0.03 -20.18 -6.91
N GLY A 142 0.17 -19.80 -5.64
CA GLY A 142 1.07 -18.73 -5.21
C GLY A 142 0.51 -17.32 -5.45
N MET A 143 0.89 -16.40 -4.56
CA MET A 143 0.45 -15.00 -4.62
C MET A 143 0.94 -14.27 -5.87
N ASN A 144 2.14 -14.59 -6.32
CA ASN A 144 2.74 -13.95 -7.49
C ASN A 144 1.93 -14.21 -8.77
N SER A 145 1.28 -15.37 -8.89
CA SER A 145 0.44 -15.65 -10.06
C SER A 145 -0.80 -14.74 -10.13
N LEU A 146 -1.36 -14.38 -8.97
CA LEU A 146 -2.45 -13.39 -8.91
C LEU A 146 -1.98 -11.98 -9.26
N TYR A 147 -0.79 -11.59 -8.78
CA TYR A 147 -0.24 -10.28 -9.15
C TYR A 147 0.05 -10.20 -10.65
N SER A 148 0.69 -11.24 -11.22
CA SER A 148 0.98 -11.28 -12.66
C SER A 148 -0.28 -11.24 -13.52
N LEU A 149 -1.34 -11.93 -13.11
CA LEU A 149 -2.62 -11.90 -13.80
C LEU A 149 -3.16 -10.47 -13.97
N LEU A 150 -3.12 -9.68 -12.92
CA LEU A 150 -3.60 -8.30 -12.94
C LEU A 150 -2.61 -7.37 -13.66
N GLU A 151 -1.31 -7.61 -13.51
CA GLU A 151 -0.27 -6.79 -14.15
C GLU A 151 -0.22 -6.94 -15.67
N GLU A 152 -0.62 -8.11 -16.20
CA GLU A 152 -0.65 -8.41 -17.63
C GLU A 152 -1.89 -7.81 -18.30
N ASP A 153 -2.98 -7.56 -17.56
CA ASP A 153 -4.24 -7.03 -18.13
C ASP A 153 -4.75 -5.82 -17.32
N GLU A 154 -4.55 -4.63 -17.87
CA GLU A 154 -5.01 -3.37 -17.25
C GLU A 154 -6.54 -3.29 -17.22
N GLY A 155 -7.24 -3.85 -18.21
CA GLY A 155 -8.70 -3.90 -18.25
C GLY A 155 -9.29 -4.77 -17.13
N LEU A 156 -8.66 -5.92 -16.87
CA LEU A 156 -9.02 -6.78 -15.75
C LEU A 156 -8.79 -6.09 -14.40
N THR A 157 -7.66 -5.38 -14.28
CA THR A 157 -7.33 -4.61 -13.07
C THR A 157 -8.35 -3.51 -12.82
N ASP A 158 -8.75 -2.76 -13.85
CA ASP A 158 -9.77 -1.71 -13.73
C ASP A 158 -11.16 -2.28 -13.41
N ALA A 159 -11.52 -3.43 -13.97
CA ALA A 159 -12.76 -4.12 -13.65
C ALA A 159 -12.80 -4.52 -12.16
N LEU A 160 -11.74 -5.14 -11.64
CA LEU A 160 -11.65 -5.52 -10.22
C LEU A 160 -11.60 -4.31 -9.28
N LYS A 161 -10.92 -3.23 -9.68
CA LYS A 161 -10.93 -1.97 -8.94
C LYS A 161 -12.34 -1.40 -8.82
N GLY A 162 -13.12 -1.47 -9.89
CA GLY A 162 -14.54 -1.12 -9.87
C GLY A 162 -15.34 -2.00 -8.90
N PHE A 163 -15.15 -3.32 -8.96
CA PHE A 163 -15.79 -4.26 -8.06
C PHE A 163 -15.50 -3.95 -6.58
N VAL A 164 -14.21 -3.74 -6.24
CA VAL A 164 -13.78 -3.39 -4.88
C VAL A 164 -14.42 -2.08 -4.41
N ARG A 165 -14.43 -1.05 -5.26
CA ARG A 165 -15.05 0.23 -4.92
C ARG A 165 -16.53 0.07 -4.62
N ASP A 166 -17.25 -0.68 -5.46
CA ASP A 166 -18.71 -0.74 -5.41
C ASP A 166 -19.23 -1.72 -4.35
N ASN A 167 -18.44 -2.74 -3.95
CA ASN A 167 -18.85 -3.77 -2.99
C ASN A 167 -18.14 -3.73 -1.63
N ILE A 168 -16.98 -3.07 -1.55
CA ILE A 168 -16.16 -3.05 -0.33
C ILE A 168 -16.05 -1.64 0.26
N LEU A 169 -15.96 -0.62 -0.59
CA LEU A 169 -15.71 0.77 -0.16
C LEU A 169 -16.94 1.67 -0.23
N SER A 170 -18.07 1.15 -0.69
CA SER A 170 -19.35 1.88 -0.77
C SER A 170 -20.05 2.04 0.59
#